data_581c529b96c00f52e876e188b90f18fe
#
_entry.id   581c529b96c00f52e876e188b90f18fe
#
_cell.length_a   1.000
_cell.length_b   1.000
_cell.length_c   1.000
_cell.angle_alpha   90.00
_cell.angle_beta   90.00
_cell.angle_gamma   90.00
#
_symmetry.space_group_name_H-M   'P 1'
#
loop_
_entity.id
_entity.type
_entity.pdbx_description
1 polymer ?
#
loop_
_entity_poly.entity_id
_entity_poly.type
_entity_poly.pdbx_seq_one_letter_code
_entity_poly.pdbx_strand_id
1 'polypeptide(L)'
;NDFTGGSFMETNYHSQFDNDGFYDEDVYRMHHELFGLLLMAIDRTVVVPLDFSRVFRKARERLDSEWCEKTGADGQRLLRVLEQATATAQQLYAKVEKTNRNARHADASAAGVENASGLCTAENGDAGAVNGDFTTCVQGTDTAAEVPAADTRKLERSLLQVFQQEQDTYVRIDWYGNVLFPHGILQDRLQLLEGAVRNLKEGRLSAALRKLYEIDSNRYAFLFEEEVYRHFTSYALDQSADRLKWGTGRIIGFENFFPVVTGLLEKEKMGCSDFTEEIAQLEAAYERQSDLYRKEIDTLCVQTERMERLLREAGVEFYGQ
;
A
#
# COMPACT_ATOMS: atom_id res chain seq x y z
N ASN A 1 16.66 9.31 1.60
CA ASN A 1 17.68 8.32 1.93
C ASN A 1 17.43 7.12 1.04
N ASP A 2 18.40 6.80 0.20
CA ASP A 2 18.40 5.58 -0.57
C ASP A 2 19.01 4.49 0.31
N PHE A 3 18.16 3.57 0.77
CA PHE A 3 18.58 2.40 1.55
C PHE A 3 18.96 1.22 0.65
N THR A 4 19.20 1.47 -0.63
CA THR A 4 19.56 0.42 -1.56
C THR A 4 21.02 0.04 -1.46
N GLY A 5 21.26 -1.21 -1.64
CA GLY A 5 22.43 -2.04 -1.74
C GLY A 5 23.82 -1.47 -1.45
N GLY A 6 24.60 -2.13 -0.63
CA GLY A 6 25.92 -1.68 -0.21
C GLY A 6 25.90 -0.45 0.70
N SER A 7 24.70 -0.10 1.16
CA SER A 7 24.49 1.03 2.05
C SER A 7 25.02 0.74 3.45
N PHE A 8 25.13 1.78 4.26
CA PHE A 8 25.42 1.69 5.68
C PHE A 8 24.60 0.62 6.42
N MET A 9 23.33 0.43 6.04
CA MET A 9 22.43 -0.58 6.63
C MET A 9 22.90 -2.01 6.42
N GLU A 10 23.54 -2.32 5.31
CA GLU A 10 24.03 -3.68 5.03
C GLU A 10 25.41 -3.95 5.60
N THR A 11 26.24 -2.92 5.74
CA THR A 11 27.67 -3.09 6.07
C THR A 11 28.02 -2.69 7.50
N ASN A 12 27.37 -1.66 8.04
CA ASN A 12 27.79 -1.05 9.30
C ASN A 12 26.71 -1.12 10.38
N TYR A 13 25.40 -0.95 10.01
CA TYR A 13 24.32 -0.86 10.97
C TYR A 13 24.25 -2.07 11.90
N HIS A 14 24.17 -1.79 13.21
CA HIS A 14 24.20 -2.78 14.29
C HIS A 14 25.47 -3.68 14.31
N SER A 15 26.57 -3.23 13.74
CA SER A 15 27.87 -3.89 13.81
C SER A 15 28.88 -3.06 14.61
N GLN A 16 30.08 -3.63 14.84
CA GLN A 16 31.21 -2.90 15.45
C GLN A 16 31.68 -1.69 14.62
N PHE A 17 31.26 -1.60 13.37
CA PHE A 17 31.57 -0.49 12.47
C PHE A 17 30.50 0.60 12.49
N ASP A 18 29.44 0.43 13.27
CA ASP A 18 28.39 1.43 13.51
C ASP A 18 28.89 2.41 14.58
N ASN A 19 29.64 3.40 14.15
CA ASN A 19 30.29 4.38 14.99
C ASN A 19 30.17 5.81 14.44
N ASP A 20 30.63 6.78 15.19
CA ASP A 20 30.57 8.21 14.87
C ASP A 20 31.41 8.65 13.67
N GLY A 21 32.32 7.78 13.15
CA GLY A 21 33.05 8.04 11.91
C GLY A 21 32.20 8.21 10.65
N PHE A 22 30.94 7.78 10.70
CA PHE A 22 29.95 7.96 9.62
C PHE A 22 29.01 9.15 9.87
N TYR A 23 29.20 9.88 10.96
CA TYR A 23 28.42 11.08 11.25
C TYR A 23 28.83 12.21 10.29
N ASP A 24 27.86 12.73 9.57
CA ASP A 24 27.98 13.90 8.70
C ASP A 24 27.11 15.02 9.28
N GLU A 25 27.76 16.07 9.79
CA GLU A 25 27.08 17.18 10.46
C GLU A 25 26.13 17.92 9.52
N ASP A 26 26.49 18.09 8.25
CA ASP A 26 25.67 18.81 7.28
C ASP A 26 24.42 18.00 6.91
N VAL A 27 24.55 16.68 6.72
CA VAL A 27 23.40 15.77 6.49
C VAL A 27 22.50 15.75 7.73
N TYR A 28 23.07 15.71 8.92
CA TYR A 28 22.31 15.71 10.17
C TYR A 28 21.54 17.01 10.36
N ARG A 29 22.17 18.16 10.11
CA ARG A 29 21.55 19.49 10.14
C ARG A 29 20.42 19.59 9.13
N MET A 30 20.66 19.18 7.88
CA MET A 30 19.65 19.16 6.83
C MET A 30 18.43 18.32 7.23
N HIS A 31 18.62 17.16 7.83
CA HIS A 31 17.51 16.33 8.33
C HIS A 31 16.73 17.04 9.44
N HIS A 32 17.39 17.67 10.39
CA HIS A 32 16.73 18.42 11.47
C HIS A 32 15.93 19.59 10.94
N GLU A 33 16.49 20.34 10.00
CA GLU A 33 15.80 21.46 9.35
C GLU A 33 14.58 20.96 8.56
N LEU A 34 14.74 19.88 7.78
CA LEU A 34 13.64 19.26 7.01
C LEU A 34 12.51 18.79 7.94
N PHE A 35 12.84 18.05 9.01
CA PHE A 35 11.84 17.58 9.97
C PHE A 35 11.20 18.72 10.74
N GLY A 36 11.97 19.74 11.12
CA GLY A 36 11.45 20.95 11.76
C GLY A 36 10.44 21.67 10.87
N LEU A 37 10.78 21.89 9.60
CA LEU A 37 9.87 22.48 8.62
C LEU A 37 8.63 21.64 8.37
N LEU A 38 8.78 20.30 8.31
CA LEU A 38 7.66 19.38 8.17
C LEU A 38 6.70 19.46 9.35
N LEU A 39 7.22 19.45 10.59
CA LEU A 39 6.40 19.59 11.80
C LEU A 39 5.65 20.90 11.82
N MET A 40 6.32 22.03 11.50
CA MET A 40 5.69 23.34 11.41
C MET A 40 4.62 23.38 10.30
N ALA A 41 4.84 22.71 9.18
CA ALA A 41 3.84 22.64 8.09
C ALA A 41 2.62 21.84 8.52
N ILE A 42 2.80 20.72 9.25
CA ILE A 42 1.70 19.92 9.80
C ILE A 42 0.92 20.70 10.87
N ASP A 43 1.59 21.38 11.79
CA ASP A 43 0.97 22.17 12.85
C ASP A 43 0.07 23.30 12.31
N ARG A 44 0.40 23.83 11.13
CA ARG A 44 -0.39 24.85 10.43
C ARG A 44 -1.51 24.29 9.55
N THR A 45 -1.74 22.98 9.50
CA THR A 45 -2.87 22.44 8.74
C THR A 45 -4.15 22.46 9.57
N VAL A 46 -5.21 22.99 8.97
CA VAL A 46 -6.53 23.02 9.60
C VAL A 46 -7.23 21.68 9.47
N VAL A 47 -7.01 20.99 8.35
CA VAL A 47 -7.54 19.64 8.07
C VAL A 47 -6.41 18.78 7.53
N VAL A 48 -6.25 17.56 8.05
CA VAL A 48 -5.24 16.62 7.57
C VAL A 48 -5.45 16.33 6.07
N PRO A 49 -4.45 16.60 5.19
CA PRO A 49 -4.60 16.48 3.74
C PRO A 49 -4.40 15.04 3.25
N LEU A 50 -5.34 14.13 3.56
CA LEU A 50 -5.31 12.74 3.12
C LEU A 50 -5.83 12.60 1.69
N ASP A 51 -4.98 12.14 0.78
CA ASP A 51 -5.33 11.89 -0.63
C ASP A 51 -5.66 10.42 -0.87
N PHE A 52 -6.90 10.04 -0.64
CA PHE A 52 -7.41 8.68 -0.88
C PHE A 52 -7.46 8.30 -2.36
N SER A 53 -7.50 9.28 -3.27
CA SER A 53 -7.59 9.02 -4.71
C SER A 53 -6.42 8.18 -5.23
N ARG A 54 -5.26 8.29 -4.58
CA ARG A 54 -4.04 7.55 -4.95
C ARG A 54 -4.21 6.05 -4.76
N VAL A 55 -4.83 5.63 -3.66
CA VAL A 55 -5.03 4.20 -3.35
C VAL A 55 -6.07 3.60 -4.31
N PHE A 56 -7.21 4.26 -4.52
CA PHE A 56 -8.22 3.79 -5.48
C PHE A 56 -7.67 3.66 -6.90
N ARG A 57 -6.87 4.64 -7.35
CA ARG A 57 -6.19 4.55 -8.64
C ARG A 57 -5.20 3.39 -8.72
N LYS A 58 -4.41 3.19 -7.67
CA LYS A 58 -3.46 2.07 -7.61
C LYS A 58 -4.15 0.71 -7.54
N ALA A 59 -5.26 0.60 -6.81
CA ALA A 59 -6.09 -0.59 -6.80
C ALA A 59 -6.62 -0.91 -8.20
N ARG A 60 -7.08 0.11 -8.94
CA ARG A 60 -7.53 -0.02 -10.33
C ARG A 60 -6.40 -0.48 -11.27
N GLU A 61 -5.20 0.13 -11.16
CA GLU A 61 -4.03 -0.24 -11.97
C GLU A 61 -3.59 -1.69 -11.76
N ARG A 62 -3.87 -2.25 -10.57
CA ARG A 62 -3.50 -3.62 -10.22
C ARG A 62 -4.53 -4.66 -10.69
N LEU A 63 -5.74 -4.24 -11.08
CA LEU A 63 -6.78 -5.15 -11.53
C LEU A 63 -6.49 -5.65 -12.94
N ASP A 64 -6.45 -6.97 -13.10
CA ASP A 64 -6.30 -7.64 -14.38
C ASP A 64 -7.65 -8.21 -14.84
N SER A 65 -8.16 -7.68 -15.95
CA SER A 65 -9.45 -8.10 -16.52
C SER A 65 -9.46 -9.54 -17.00
N GLU A 66 -8.32 -10.09 -17.45
CA GLU A 66 -8.23 -11.49 -17.89
C GLU A 66 -8.54 -12.44 -16.73
N TRP A 67 -8.01 -12.16 -15.54
CA TRP A 67 -8.31 -12.96 -14.36
C TRP A 67 -9.75 -12.84 -13.89
N CYS A 68 -10.35 -11.65 -14.04
CA CYS A 68 -11.78 -11.48 -13.78
C CYS A 68 -12.62 -12.37 -14.69
N GLU A 69 -12.32 -12.40 -16.00
CA GLU A 69 -13.03 -13.22 -16.98
C GLU A 69 -12.83 -14.72 -16.69
N LYS A 70 -11.58 -15.17 -16.48
CA LYS A 70 -11.25 -16.57 -16.17
C LYS A 70 -11.98 -17.10 -14.94
N THR A 71 -12.10 -16.27 -13.90
CA THR A 71 -12.72 -16.68 -12.64
C THR A 71 -14.20 -16.36 -12.55
N GLY A 72 -14.76 -15.59 -13.47
CA GLY A 72 -16.13 -15.10 -13.43
C GLY A 72 -16.38 -14.00 -12.37
N ALA A 73 -15.33 -13.27 -11.97
CA ALA A 73 -15.46 -12.13 -11.07
C ALA A 73 -15.96 -10.87 -11.80
N ASP A 74 -16.77 -10.03 -11.14
CA ASP A 74 -17.28 -8.78 -11.74
C ASP A 74 -16.25 -7.64 -11.66
N GLY A 75 -15.15 -7.79 -12.42
CA GLY A 75 -14.11 -6.76 -12.52
C GLY A 75 -14.62 -5.43 -13.09
N GLN A 76 -15.65 -5.46 -13.95
CA GLN A 76 -16.22 -4.25 -14.52
C GLN A 76 -16.95 -3.41 -13.46
N ARG A 77 -17.63 -4.06 -12.51
CA ARG A 77 -18.22 -3.36 -11.36
C ARG A 77 -17.12 -2.71 -10.52
N LEU A 78 -16.06 -3.44 -10.21
CA LEU A 78 -14.95 -2.90 -9.41
C LEU A 78 -14.28 -1.70 -10.10
N LEU A 79 -14.06 -1.76 -11.41
CA LEU A 79 -13.51 -0.63 -12.17
C LEU A 79 -14.38 0.63 -12.03
N ARG A 80 -15.69 0.50 -12.25
CA ARG A 80 -16.63 1.64 -12.13
C ARG A 80 -16.62 2.24 -10.71
N VAL A 81 -16.63 1.38 -9.69
CA VAL A 81 -16.65 1.82 -8.29
C VAL A 81 -15.35 2.53 -7.92
N LEU A 82 -14.20 2.01 -8.35
CA LEU A 82 -12.90 2.64 -8.13
C LEU A 82 -12.77 3.98 -8.86
N GLU A 83 -13.30 4.11 -10.08
CA GLU A 83 -13.34 5.38 -10.81
C GLU A 83 -14.18 6.42 -10.09
N GLN A 84 -15.36 6.06 -9.63
CA GLN A 84 -16.24 6.94 -8.88
C GLN A 84 -15.61 7.37 -7.55
N ALA A 85 -15.06 6.43 -6.78
CA ALA A 85 -14.38 6.73 -5.53
C ALA A 85 -13.15 7.64 -5.74
N THR A 86 -12.39 7.40 -6.81
CA THR A 86 -11.26 8.27 -7.19
C THR A 86 -11.72 9.70 -7.44
N ALA A 87 -12.78 9.89 -8.22
CA ALA A 87 -13.30 11.22 -8.54
C ALA A 87 -13.81 11.96 -7.28
N THR A 88 -14.57 11.26 -6.42
CA THR A 88 -15.07 11.82 -5.15
C THR A 88 -13.92 12.22 -4.23
N ALA A 89 -12.90 11.34 -4.09
CA ALA A 89 -11.74 11.61 -3.25
C ALA A 89 -10.92 12.81 -3.76
N GLN A 90 -10.71 12.94 -5.07
CA GLN A 90 -10.02 14.09 -5.68
C GLN A 90 -10.75 15.40 -5.43
N GLN A 91 -12.08 15.42 -5.57
CA GLN A 91 -12.89 16.60 -5.29
C GLN A 91 -12.78 17.04 -3.84
N LEU A 92 -12.87 16.10 -2.90
CA LEU A 92 -12.72 16.39 -1.47
C LEU A 92 -11.32 16.87 -1.15
N TYR A 93 -10.28 16.19 -1.66
CA TYR A 93 -8.89 16.58 -1.44
C TYR A 93 -8.61 18.01 -1.94
N ALA A 94 -9.09 18.37 -3.14
CA ALA A 94 -8.94 19.72 -3.66
C ALA A 94 -9.60 20.79 -2.76
N LYS A 95 -10.75 20.48 -2.15
CA LYS A 95 -11.42 21.36 -1.18
C LYS A 95 -10.59 21.49 0.11
N VAL A 96 -10.07 20.39 0.65
CA VAL A 96 -9.19 20.39 1.83
C VAL A 96 -7.93 21.21 1.58
N GLU A 97 -7.29 21.04 0.43
CA GLU A 97 -6.12 21.81 0.04
C GLU A 97 -6.42 23.32 -0.07
N LYS A 98 -7.58 23.68 -0.61
CA LYS A 98 -8.03 25.10 -0.67
C LYS A 98 -8.22 25.66 0.75
N THR A 99 -8.86 24.91 1.65
CA THR A 99 -9.09 25.30 3.05
C THR A 99 -7.76 25.56 3.76
N ASN A 100 -6.82 24.62 3.65
CA ASN A 100 -5.51 24.74 4.28
C ASN A 100 -4.69 25.92 3.71
N ARG A 101 -4.81 26.20 2.42
CA ARG A 101 -4.16 27.38 1.81
C ARG A 101 -4.76 28.68 2.34
N ASN A 102 -6.06 28.80 2.39
CA ASN A 102 -6.73 30.00 2.87
C ASN A 102 -6.38 30.29 4.33
N ALA A 103 -6.32 29.27 5.19
CA ALA A 103 -5.90 29.42 6.58
C ALA A 103 -4.46 29.96 6.70
N ARG A 104 -3.53 29.42 5.93
CA ARG A 104 -2.13 29.92 5.90
C ARG A 104 -2.03 31.37 5.46
N HIS A 105 -2.87 31.83 4.54
CA HIS A 105 -2.90 33.23 4.11
C HIS A 105 -3.48 34.15 5.17
N ALA A 106 -4.51 33.71 5.90
CA ALA A 106 -5.09 34.46 6.99
C ALA A 106 -4.05 34.69 8.11
N ASP A 107 -3.30 33.65 8.48
CA ASP A 107 -2.24 33.74 9.48
C ASP A 107 -1.11 34.70 9.05
N ALA A 108 -0.69 34.66 7.79
CA ALA A 108 0.34 35.54 7.25
C ALA A 108 -0.12 37.01 7.25
N SER A 109 -1.38 37.27 6.94
CA SER A 109 -1.97 38.63 6.98
C SER A 109 -2.12 39.15 8.41
N ALA A 110 -2.50 38.30 9.36
CA ALA A 110 -2.61 38.62 10.77
C ALA A 110 -1.24 38.91 11.42
N ALA A 111 -0.19 38.27 10.93
CA ALA A 111 1.18 38.48 11.41
C ALA A 111 1.84 39.76 10.87
N GLY A 112 1.15 40.60 10.07
CA GLY A 112 1.64 41.88 9.56
C GLY A 112 2.81 41.80 8.58
N VAL A 113 2.99 40.67 7.91
CA VAL A 113 4.00 40.51 6.85
C VAL A 113 3.41 41.03 5.53
N GLU A 114 3.44 42.37 5.37
CA GLU A 114 3.14 42.99 4.08
C GLU A 114 4.26 42.72 3.07
N ASN A 115 3.89 42.00 2.04
CA ASN A 115 4.44 41.99 0.67
C ASN A 115 5.93 42.34 0.46
N ALA A 116 6.75 41.32 0.22
CA ALA A 116 7.86 41.45 -0.68
C ALA A 116 7.56 40.66 -1.98
N SER A 117 7.01 41.33 -2.98
CA SER A 117 6.87 40.80 -4.33
C SER A 117 8.24 40.79 -5.00
N GLY A 118 8.86 39.61 -5.12
CA GLY A 118 10.07 39.37 -5.88
C GLY A 118 9.90 38.14 -6.77
N LEU A 119 9.83 38.41 -8.05
CA LEU A 119 9.76 37.43 -9.13
C LEU A 119 11.05 36.61 -9.18
N CYS A 120 11.02 35.31 -8.94
CA CYS A 120 12.12 34.43 -9.28
C CYS A 120 11.81 33.67 -10.57
N THR A 121 12.31 34.18 -11.70
CA THR A 121 12.53 33.39 -12.89
C THR A 121 13.85 32.64 -12.72
N ALA A 122 13.80 31.32 -12.72
CA ALA A 122 14.99 30.49 -12.71
C ALA A 122 15.60 30.47 -14.12
N GLU A 123 16.69 31.21 -14.31
CA GLU A 123 17.63 30.98 -15.40
C GLU A 123 18.87 30.25 -14.81
N ASN A 124 19.36 29.29 -15.58
CA ASN A 124 20.50 28.43 -15.27
C ASN A 124 21.79 29.21 -14.99
N GLY A 125 22.51 28.83 -13.95
CA GLY A 125 23.93 29.17 -13.84
C GLY A 125 24.45 29.31 -12.40
N ASP A 126 25.33 28.41 -12.08
CA ASP A 126 26.46 28.49 -11.13
C ASP A 126 26.19 28.51 -9.62
N ALA A 127 26.93 27.61 -8.95
CA ALA A 127 26.92 27.38 -7.52
C ALA A 127 27.47 28.62 -6.76
N GLY A 128 26.58 29.28 -6.03
CA GLY A 128 26.89 30.34 -5.10
C GLY A 128 25.92 30.35 -3.93
N ALA A 129 26.45 30.49 -2.72
CA ALA A 129 25.81 30.42 -1.43
C ALA A 129 24.39 30.99 -1.38
N VAL A 130 23.41 30.13 -1.03
CA VAL A 130 22.01 30.53 -0.87
C VAL A 130 21.76 30.96 0.56
N ASN A 131 21.88 32.26 0.82
CA ASN A 131 21.10 32.95 1.83
C ASN A 131 19.83 33.44 1.14
N GLY A 132 18.76 32.66 1.15
CA GLY A 132 17.50 32.99 0.47
C GLY A 132 16.32 32.90 1.43
N ASP A 133 15.80 34.06 1.81
CA ASP A 133 14.49 34.20 2.45
C ASP A 133 13.40 33.58 1.55
N PHE A 134 12.68 32.60 2.10
CA PHE A 134 11.58 31.94 1.41
C PHE A 134 10.30 32.77 1.60
N THR A 135 10.07 33.74 0.71
CA THR A 135 8.83 34.52 0.70
C THR A 135 8.01 34.19 -0.53
N THR A 136 6.87 33.55 -0.33
CA THR A 136 5.92 33.16 -1.39
C THR A 136 4.94 34.30 -1.69
N CYS A 137 4.83 34.70 -2.96
CA CYS A 137 3.80 35.63 -3.44
C CYS A 137 2.49 34.92 -3.73
N VAL A 138 1.38 35.41 -3.17
CA VAL A 138 0.03 35.10 -3.66
C VAL A 138 -0.85 36.34 -3.62
N GLN A 139 -1.47 36.69 -4.75
CA GLN A 139 -2.58 37.63 -4.82
C GLN A 139 -3.89 36.86 -4.97
N GLY A 140 -4.87 37.17 -4.15
CA GLY A 140 -6.25 36.68 -4.26
C GLY A 140 -7.07 37.10 -3.06
N THR A 141 -7.86 38.17 -3.20
CA THR A 141 -8.80 38.63 -2.18
C THR A 141 -10.07 37.77 -2.19
N ASP A 142 -9.99 36.62 -1.52
CA ASP A 142 -11.21 35.96 -1.04
C ASP A 142 -11.21 36.06 0.49
N THR A 143 -12.20 36.74 1.05
CA THR A 143 -12.42 36.78 2.50
C THR A 143 -12.55 35.35 3.02
N ALA A 144 -11.52 34.89 3.70
CA ALA A 144 -11.53 33.59 4.36
C ALA A 144 -12.61 33.60 5.44
N ALA A 145 -13.72 32.93 5.21
CA ALA A 145 -14.66 32.62 6.28
C ALA A 145 -13.94 31.70 7.25
N GLU A 146 -13.81 32.09 8.52
CA GLU A 146 -13.29 31.22 9.57
C GLU A 146 -14.15 29.95 9.62
N VAL A 147 -13.51 28.80 9.30
CA VAL A 147 -14.21 27.52 9.40
C VAL A 147 -14.35 27.17 10.88
N PRO A 148 -15.58 26.92 11.40
CA PRO A 148 -15.76 26.61 12.81
C PRO A 148 -14.96 25.37 13.23
N ALA A 149 -14.22 25.44 14.33
CA ALA A 149 -13.39 24.36 14.84
C ALA A 149 -14.16 23.06 15.14
N ALA A 150 -15.46 23.13 15.31
CA ALA A 150 -16.33 21.96 15.48
C ALA A 150 -16.52 21.19 14.17
N ASP A 151 -16.63 21.90 13.05
CA ASP A 151 -16.86 21.31 11.73
C ASP A 151 -15.55 20.66 11.19
N THR A 152 -14.40 21.29 11.42
CA THR A 152 -13.10 20.69 11.09
C THR A 152 -12.87 19.37 11.80
N ARG A 153 -13.14 19.29 13.09
CA ARG A 153 -13.02 18.05 13.87
C ARG A 153 -13.96 16.95 13.40
N LYS A 154 -15.14 17.30 12.88
CA LYS A 154 -16.08 16.33 12.30
C LYS A 154 -15.54 15.78 10.99
N LEU A 155 -15.06 16.65 10.11
CA LEU A 155 -14.43 16.26 8.86
C LEU A 155 -13.21 15.35 9.10
N GLU A 156 -12.32 15.74 10.00
CA GLU A 156 -11.13 14.93 10.35
C GLU A 156 -11.50 13.53 10.85
N ARG A 157 -12.53 13.42 11.70
CA ARG A 157 -13.01 12.09 12.15
C ARG A 157 -13.50 11.25 10.99
N SER A 158 -14.23 11.84 10.04
CA SER A 158 -14.70 11.14 8.84
C SER A 158 -13.52 10.69 7.95
N LEU A 159 -12.52 11.55 7.75
CA LEU A 159 -11.32 11.21 7.00
C LEU A 159 -10.52 10.08 7.67
N LEU A 160 -10.35 10.11 8.98
CA LEU A 160 -9.69 9.06 9.74
C LEU A 160 -10.47 7.73 9.69
N GLN A 161 -11.80 7.79 9.69
CA GLN A 161 -12.63 6.59 9.51
C GLN A 161 -12.43 5.98 8.12
N VAL A 162 -12.38 6.80 7.07
CA VAL A 162 -12.09 6.33 5.72
C VAL A 162 -10.67 5.74 5.65
N PHE A 163 -9.69 6.39 6.26
CA PHE A 163 -8.30 5.89 6.30
C PHE A 163 -8.21 4.52 6.97
N GLN A 164 -8.87 4.32 8.11
CA GLN A 164 -8.92 3.02 8.78
C GLN A 164 -9.58 1.96 7.90
N GLN A 165 -10.70 2.31 7.27
CA GLN A 165 -11.42 1.39 6.39
C GLN A 165 -10.61 1.07 5.12
N GLU A 166 -9.88 2.03 4.58
CA GLU A 166 -8.97 1.83 3.45
C GLU A 166 -7.86 0.84 3.80
N GLN A 167 -7.23 0.99 4.97
CA GLN A 167 -6.24 0.04 5.47
C GLN A 167 -6.85 -1.36 5.68
N ASP A 168 -8.04 -1.42 6.27
CA ASP A 168 -8.72 -2.69 6.50
C ASP A 168 -9.14 -3.39 5.21
N THR A 169 -9.36 -2.64 4.14
CA THR A 169 -9.76 -3.17 2.84
C THR A 169 -8.58 -3.54 1.96
N TYR A 170 -7.59 -2.64 1.81
CA TYR A 170 -6.55 -2.78 0.80
C TYR A 170 -5.21 -3.28 1.32
N VAL A 171 -4.93 -3.17 2.63
CA VAL A 171 -3.69 -3.69 3.17
C VAL A 171 -3.87 -5.18 3.46
N ARG A 172 -3.36 -6.00 2.57
CA ARG A 172 -3.25 -7.45 2.71
C ARG A 172 -1.82 -7.85 2.40
N ILE A 173 -1.43 -8.97 2.96
CA ILE A 173 -0.09 -9.50 2.78
C ILE A 173 -0.21 -10.90 2.21
N ASP A 174 0.59 -11.22 1.23
CA ASP A 174 0.87 -12.60 0.91
C ASP A 174 2.01 -13.12 1.78
N TRP A 175 2.23 -14.42 1.72
CA TRP A 175 3.30 -15.04 2.47
C TRP A 175 4.69 -14.62 1.97
N TYR A 176 4.79 -14.09 0.75
CA TYR A 176 6.04 -13.67 0.12
C TYR A 176 6.44 -12.21 0.40
N GLY A 177 5.61 -11.47 1.11
CA GLY A 177 5.90 -10.09 1.51
C GLY A 177 5.37 -9.02 0.56
N ASN A 178 4.54 -9.38 -0.44
CA ASN A 178 3.77 -8.38 -1.16
C ASN A 178 2.76 -7.76 -0.24
N VAL A 179 2.67 -6.45 -0.28
CA VAL A 179 1.75 -5.66 0.54
C VAL A 179 0.86 -4.85 -0.39
N LEU A 180 -0.39 -4.71 -0.03
CA LEU A 180 -1.42 -4.01 -0.75
C LEU A 180 -2.06 -4.79 -1.90
N PHE A 181 -3.34 -4.49 -2.04
CA PHE A 181 -4.26 -4.95 -3.07
C PHE A 181 -4.48 -6.46 -3.09
N PRO A 182 -5.44 -6.93 -2.26
CA PRO A 182 -5.75 -8.35 -2.12
C PRO A 182 -6.04 -9.04 -3.46
N HIS A 183 -6.75 -8.37 -4.38
CA HIS A 183 -7.02 -8.89 -5.71
C HIS A 183 -5.74 -9.12 -6.53
N GLY A 184 -4.75 -8.23 -6.44
CA GLY A 184 -3.47 -8.41 -7.12
C GLY A 184 -2.69 -9.60 -6.57
N ILE A 185 -2.66 -9.77 -5.25
CA ILE A 185 -2.01 -10.92 -4.59
C ILE A 185 -2.66 -12.23 -5.06
N LEU A 186 -3.99 -12.29 -5.12
CA LEU A 186 -4.71 -13.47 -5.56
C LEU A 186 -4.52 -13.76 -7.06
N GLN A 187 -4.46 -12.73 -7.90
CA GLN A 187 -4.14 -12.87 -9.33
C GLN A 187 -2.75 -13.50 -9.52
N ASP A 188 -1.73 -12.97 -8.84
CA ASP A 188 -0.37 -13.50 -8.92
C ASP A 188 -0.34 -14.98 -8.49
N ARG A 189 -1.08 -15.33 -7.43
CA ARG A 189 -1.18 -16.70 -6.94
C ARG A 189 -1.87 -17.64 -7.94
N LEU A 190 -2.98 -17.22 -8.53
CA LEU A 190 -3.66 -17.97 -9.59
C LEU A 190 -2.74 -18.23 -10.79
N GLN A 191 -1.98 -17.22 -11.20
CA GLN A 191 -0.98 -17.35 -12.27
C GLN A 191 0.12 -18.35 -11.92
N LEU A 192 0.60 -18.33 -10.68
CA LEU A 192 1.61 -19.26 -10.21
C LEU A 192 1.09 -20.69 -10.16
N LEU A 193 -0.14 -20.92 -9.68
CA LEU A 193 -0.79 -22.24 -9.66
C LEU A 193 -1.01 -22.79 -11.07
N GLU A 194 -1.57 -21.98 -11.97
CA GLU A 194 -1.74 -22.38 -13.38
C GLU A 194 -0.38 -22.76 -14.01
N GLY A 195 0.67 -21.97 -13.71
CA GLY A 195 2.03 -22.26 -14.17
C GLY A 195 2.63 -23.53 -13.58
N ALA A 196 2.38 -23.81 -12.29
CA ALA A 196 2.85 -25.03 -11.64
C ALA A 196 2.17 -26.27 -12.23
N VAL A 197 0.85 -26.27 -12.37
CA VAL A 197 0.08 -27.34 -13.00
C VAL A 197 0.56 -27.62 -14.44
N ARG A 198 0.70 -26.56 -15.25
CA ARG A 198 1.20 -26.70 -16.62
C ARG A 198 2.60 -27.32 -16.66
N ASN A 199 3.51 -26.89 -15.80
CA ASN A 199 4.86 -27.43 -15.73
C ASN A 199 4.86 -28.92 -15.35
N LEU A 200 4.03 -29.35 -14.40
CA LEU A 200 3.91 -30.77 -14.05
C LEU A 200 3.35 -31.62 -15.19
N LYS A 201 2.30 -31.14 -15.89
CA LYS A 201 1.74 -31.81 -17.07
C LYS A 201 2.77 -31.99 -18.20
N GLU A 202 3.73 -31.09 -18.28
CA GLU A 202 4.83 -31.14 -19.26
C GLU A 202 6.11 -31.85 -18.70
N GLY A 203 6.05 -32.44 -17.51
CA GLY A 203 7.17 -33.15 -16.89
C GLY A 203 8.30 -32.26 -16.36
N ARG A 204 8.06 -30.95 -16.23
CA ARG A 204 9.05 -29.97 -15.78
C ARG A 204 8.97 -29.75 -14.26
N LEU A 205 9.29 -30.76 -13.48
CA LEU A 205 9.16 -30.77 -12.03
C LEU A 205 9.85 -29.58 -11.34
N SER A 206 11.14 -29.34 -11.62
CA SER A 206 11.89 -28.24 -10.98
C SER A 206 11.30 -26.86 -11.31
N ALA A 207 10.65 -26.69 -12.47
CA ALA A 207 9.96 -25.44 -12.81
C ALA A 207 8.65 -25.29 -12.03
N ALA A 208 7.94 -26.37 -11.78
CA ALA A 208 6.75 -26.38 -10.93
C ALA A 208 7.09 -26.04 -9.47
N LEU A 209 8.11 -26.69 -8.90
CA LEU A 209 8.59 -26.40 -7.54
C LEU A 209 8.97 -24.93 -7.35
N ARG A 210 9.65 -24.30 -8.32
CA ARG A 210 9.94 -22.85 -8.25
C ARG A 210 8.68 -22.02 -8.12
N LYS A 211 7.61 -22.34 -8.88
CA LYS A 211 6.33 -21.64 -8.79
C LYS A 211 5.67 -21.80 -7.41
N LEU A 212 5.72 -22.99 -6.84
CA LEU A 212 5.18 -23.26 -5.51
C LEU A 212 5.95 -22.51 -4.41
N TYR A 213 7.28 -22.40 -4.54
CA TYR A 213 8.09 -21.58 -3.63
C TYR A 213 7.83 -20.08 -3.75
N GLU A 214 7.38 -19.59 -4.90
CA GLU A 214 6.94 -18.20 -5.06
C GLU A 214 5.58 -17.93 -4.40
N ILE A 215 4.71 -18.93 -4.30
CA ILE A 215 3.42 -18.81 -3.60
C ILE A 215 3.61 -18.81 -2.08
N ASP A 216 4.44 -19.73 -1.59
CA ASP A 216 4.69 -19.90 -0.17
C ASP A 216 6.17 -19.55 0.13
N SER A 217 6.39 -18.35 0.63
CA SER A 217 7.72 -17.86 0.98
C SER A 217 8.39 -18.63 2.12
N ASN A 218 7.65 -19.50 2.79
CA ASN A 218 8.19 -20.37 3.82
C ASN A 218 8.97 -21.58 3.25
N ARG A 219 9.56 -21.41 2.08
CA ARG A 219 10.29 -22.46 1.34
C ARG A 219 11.32 -23.20 2.18
N TYR A 220 11.91 -22.55 3.15
CA TYR A 220 12.87 -23.19 4.05
C TYR A 220 12.19 -24.15 5.04
N ALA A 221 10.94 -23.91 5.38
CA ALA A 221 10.19 -24.79 6.27
C ALA A 221 9.79 -26.12 5.60
N PHE A 222 9.75 -26.19 4.26
CA PHE A 222 9.59 -27.46 3.54
C PHE A 222 10.77 -28.44 3.69
N LEU A 223 11.90 -27.98 4.19
CA LEU A 223 13.07 -28.83 4.48
C LEU A 223 13.00 -29.49 5.86
N PHE A 224 12.02 -29.15 6.66
CA PHE A 224 11.81 -29.68 8.00
C PHE A 224 10.62 -30.64 8.04
N GLU A 225 10.37 -31.22 9.22
CA GLU A 225 9.18 -32.03 9.47
C GLU A 225 7.91 -31.15 9.38
N GLU A 226 6.79 -31.77 9.00
CA GLU A 226 5.51 -31.08 8.84
C GLU A 226 5.06 -30.34 10.13
N GLU A 227 5.39 -30.87 11.29
CA GLU A 227 5.07 -30.23 12.57
C GLU A 227 5.78 -28.87 12.72
N VAL A 228 7.02 -28.75 12.27
CA VAL A 228 7.79 -27.51 12.28
C VAL A 228 7.17 -26.51 11.30
N TYR A 229 6.83 -26.96 10.09
CA TYR A 229 6.15 -26.14 9.11
C TYR A 229 4.81 -25.59 9.66
N ARG A 230 4.00 -26.45 10.25
CA ARG A 230 2.71 -26.06 10.87
C ARG A 230 2.90 -25.07 12.02
N HIS A 231 3.91 -25.27 12.86
CA HIS A 231 4.18 -24.38 13.97
C HIS A 231 4.46 -22.94 13.51
N PHE A 232 5.36 -22.77 12.54
CA PHE A 232 5.67 -21.44 11.99
C PHE A 232 4.48 -20.82 11.25
N THR A 233 3.73 -21.64 10.52
CA THR A 233 2.56 -21.19 9.76
C THR A 233 1.44 -20.74 10.69
N SER A 234 1.10 -21.52 11.71
CA SER A 234 0.05 -21.17 12.67
C SER A 234 0.39 -19.89 13.43
N TYR A 235 1.65 -19.72 13.82
CA TYR A 235 2.08 -18.50 14.49
C TYR A 235 1.78 -17.22 13.66
N ALA A 236 1.92 -17.28 12.34
CA ALA A 236 1.63 -16.16 11.47
C ALA A 236 0.12 -16.00 11.17
N LEU A 237 -0.62 -17.12 11.04
CA LEU A 237 -2.03 -17.12 10.66
C LEU A 237 -2.99 -16.88 11.83
N ASP A 238 -2.65 -17.36 13.02
CA ASP A 238 -3.53 -17.33 14.21
C ASP A 238 -3.52 -15.97 14.94
N GLN A 239 -2.90 -14.95 14.34
CA GLN A 239 -2.93 -13.61 14.89
C GLN A 239 -4.26 -12.92 14.57
N SER A 240 -4.83 -12.24 15.57
CA SER A 240 -6.05 -11.46 15.36
C SER A 240 -5.78 -10.25 14.45
N ALA A 241 -6.78 -9.89 13.62
CA ALA A 241 -6.66 -8.80 12.64
C ALA A 241 -6.41 -7.42 13.26
N ASP A 242 -6.71 -7.23 14.55
CA ASP A 242 -6.46 -6.03 15.33
C ASP A 242 -5.00 -5.92 15.83
N ARG A 243 -4.25 -7.02 15.81
CA ARG A 243 -2.83 -7.05 16.12
C ARG A 243 -1.97 -6.75 14.90
N LEU A 244 -2.16 -5.58 14.32
CA LEU A 244 -1.40 -5.13 13.17
C LEU A 244 0.05 -4.77 13.51
N LYS A 245 0.80 -5.75 13.93
CA LYS A 245 2.26 -5.63 13.91
C LYS A 245 2.75 -6.37 12.67
N TRP A 246 3.23 -5.62 11.68
CA TRP A 246 3.88 -6.17 10.49
C TRP A 246 2.99 -7.11 9.65
N GLY A 247 1.69 -6.82 9.59
CA GLY A 247 0.75 -7.54 8.72
C GLY A 247 0.27 -8.90 9.20
N THR A 248 0.65 -9.36 10.38
CA THR A 248 0.04 -10.54 10.99
C THR A 248 -1.48 -10.36 11.08
N GLY A 249 -2.26 -11.39 10.76
CA GLY A 249 -3.72 -11.32 10.65
C GLY A 249 -4.24 -10.73 9.33
N ARG A 250 -3.34 -10.35 8.40
CA ARG A 250 -3.72 -9.83 7.08
C ARG A 250 -3.25 -10.67 5.91
N ILE A 251 -2.76 -11.87 6.17
CA ILE A 251 -2.40 -12.82 5.13
C ILE A 251 -3.67 -13.28 4.42
N ILE A 252 -3.68 -13.17 3.09
CA ILE A 252 -4.80 -13.58 2.27
C ILE A 252 -4.48 -14.87 1.49
N GLY A 253 -5.48 -15.75 1.38
CA GLY A 253 -5.45 -16.87 0.48
C GLY A 253 -4.38 -17.92 0.79
N PHE A 254 -4.02 -18.10 2.04
CA PHE A 254 -3.07 -19.15 2.43
C PHE A 254 -3.58 -20.53 2.00
N GLU A 255 -2.68 -21.31 1.41
CA GLU A 255 -2.87 -22.72 1.07
C GLU A 255 -1.71 -23.52 1.65
N ASN A 256 -2.00 -24.67 2.23
CA ASN A 256 -0.96 -25.57 2.71
C ASN A 256 -0.43 -26.43 1.56
N PHE A 257 0.71 -26.06 1.01
CA PHE A 257 1.38 -26.82 -0.05
C PHE A 257 2.43 -27.82 0.47
N PHE A 258 2.59 -27.96 1.78
CA PHE A 258 3.58 -28.87 2.35
C PHE A 258 3.47 -30.30 1.80
N PRO A 259 2.28 -30.94 1.77
CA PRO A 259 2.15 -32.30 1.24
C PRO A 259 2.50 -32.39 -0.26
N VAL A 260 2.10 -31.40 -1.05
CA VAL A 260 2.40 -31.37 -2.50
C VAL A 260 3.89 -31.21 -2.75
N VAL A 261 4.52 -30.24 -2.07
CA VAL A 261 5.96 -29.96 -2.27
C VAL A 261 6.83 -31.12 -1.83
N THR A 262 6.54 -31.70 -0.66
CA THR A 262 7.32 -32.87 -0.15
C THR A 262 7.14 -34.08 -1.03
N GLY A 263 5.91 -34.37 -1.49
CA GLY A 263 5.64 -35.45 -2.45
C GLY A 263 6.39 -35.27 -3.77
N LEU A 264 6.43 -34.05 -4.31
CA LEU A 264 7.20 -33.73 -5.52
C LEU A 264 8.71 -33.90 -5.32
N LEU A 265 9.25 -33.48 -4.17
CA LEU A 265 10.67 -33.65 -3.83
C LEU A 265 11.06 -35.13 -3.68
N GLU A 266 10.18 -35.95 -3.11
CA GLU A 266 10.39 -37.41 -3.03
C GLU A 266 10.38 -38.06 -4.42
N LYS A 267 9.41 -37.68 -5.27
CA LYS A 267 9.32 -38.15 -6.65
C LYS A 267 10.56 -37.74 -7.48
N GLU A 268 11.11 -36.55 -7.26
CA GLU A 268 12.35 -36.09 -7.87
C GLU A 268 13.53 -37.03 -7.51
N LYS A 269 13.68 -37.35 -6.21
CA LYS A 269 14.72 -38.26 -5.72
C LYS A 269 14.59 -39.67 -6.30
N MET A 270 13.37 -40.15 -6.50
CA MET A 270 13.07 -41.46 -7.03
C MET A 270 13.11 -41.53 -8.57
N GLY A 271 13.24 -40.40 -9.25
CA GLY A 271 13.14 -40.31 -10.71
C GLY A 271 11.73 -40.62 -11.24
N CYS A 272 10.69 -40.45 -10.43
CA CYS A 272 9.29 -40.67 -10.81
C CYS A 272 8.77 -39.51 -11.63
N SER A 273 8.02 -39.80 -12.70
CA SER A 273 7.43 -38.82 -13.61
C SER A 273 5.91 -38.81 -13.56
N ASP A 274 5.28 -39.54 -12.65
CA ASP A 274 3.83 -39.49 -12.42
C ASP A 274 3.50 -38.45 -11.35
N PHE A 275 2.86 -37.37 -11.76
CA PHE A 275 2.43 -36.25 -10.91
C PHE A 275 0.93 -36.11 -10.84
N THR A 276 0.18 -37.15 -11.17
CA THR A 276 -1.28 -37.11 -11.29
C THR A 276 -1.96 -36.61 -9.99
N GLU A 277 -1.48 -37.08 -8.84
CA GLU A 277 -2.03 -36.72 -7.55
C GLU A 277 -1.76 -35.24 -7.20
N GLU A 278 -0.52 -34.79 -7.36
CA GLU A 278 -0.13 -33.42 -7.09
C GLU A 278 -0.81 -32.43 -8.03
N ILE A 279 -0.96 -32.79 -9.29
CA ILE A 279 -1.74 -32.00 -10.26
C ILE A 279 -3.18 -31.83 -9.78
N ALA A 280 -3.85 -32.92 -9.37
CA ALA A 280 -5.22 -32.86 -8.87
C ALA A 280 -5.34 -31.96 -7.60
N GLN A 281 -4.38 -32.04 -6.69
CA GLN A 281 -4.34 -31.19 -5.49
C GLN A 281 -4.15 -29.71 -5.86
N LEU A 282 -3.28 -29.39 -6.80
CA LEU A 282 -3.04 -28.02 -7.26
C LEU A 282 -4.21 -27.45 -8.05
N GLU A 283 -4.90 -28.26 -8.88
CA GLU A 283 -6.13 -27.86 -9.55
C GLU A 283 -7.24 -27.57 -8.55
N ALA A 284 -7.38 -28.39 -7.50
CA ALA A 284 -8.32 -28.12 -6.42
C ALA A 284 -7.99 -26.83 -5.64
N ALA A 285 -6.70 -26.56 -5.42
CA ALA A 285 -6.25 -25.29 -4.83
C ALA A 285 -6.57 -24.09 -5.74
N TYR A 286 -6.35 -24.23 -7.04
CA TYR A 286 -6.70 -23.20 -8.03
C TYR A 286 -8.20 -22.85 -7.99
N GLU A 287 -9.09 -23.83 -7.90
CA GLU A 287 -10.53 -23.59 -7.78
C GLU A 287 -10.87 -22.85 -6.48
N ARG A 288 -10.29 -23.25 -5.34
CA ARG A 288 -10.50 -22.52 -4.07
C ARG A 288 -10.00 -21.09 -4.14
N GLN A 289 -8.85 -20.84 -4.76
CA GLN A 289 -8.30 -19.49 -4.93
C GLN A 289 -9.13 -18.66 -5.91
N SER A 290 -9.71 -19.27 -6.94
CA SER A 290 -10.64 -18.62 -7.88
C SER A 290 -11.93 -18.20 -7.17
N ASP A 291 -12.47 -19.05 -6.31
CA ASP A 291 -13.64 -18.72 -5.48
C ASP A 291 -13.35 -17.59 -4.50
N LEU A 292 -12.16 -17.62 -3.90
CA LEU A 292 -11.71 -16.56 -2.99
C LEU A 292 -11.54 -15.23 -3.76
N TYR A 293 -10.94 -15.26 -4.94
CA TYR A 293 -10.77 -14.08 -5.78
C TYR A 293 -12.13 -13.45 -6.15
N ARG A 294 -13.13 -14.24 -6.56
CA ARG A 294 -14.48 -13.72 -6.83
C ARG A 294 -15.09 -13.03 -5.61
N LYS A 295 -15.02 -13.67 -4.44
CA LYS A 295 -15.53 -13.11 -3.18
C LYS A 295 -14.78 -11.82 -2.79
N GLU A 296 -13.49 -11.77 -3.04
CA GLU A 296 -12.68 -10.58 -2.74
C GLU A 296 -13.03 -9.41 -3.65
N ILE A 297 -13.23 -9.65 -4.96
CA ILE A 297 -13.70 -8.61 -5.89
C ILE A 297 -15.04 -8.03 -5.42
N ASP A 298 -16.01 -8.88 -5.03
CA ASP A 298 -17.30 -8.43 -4.49
C ASP A 298 -17.12 -7.62 -3.19
N THR A 299 -16.25 -8.09 -2.30
CA THR A 299 -15.92 -7.39 -1.04
C THR A 299 -15.32 -6.02 -1.32
N LEU A 300 -14.37 -5.93 -2.25
CA LEU A 300 -13.75 -4.66 -2.66
C LEU A 300 -14.77 -3.69 -3.24
N CYS A 301 -15.72 -4.17 -4.06
CA CYS A 301 -16.81 -3.34 -4.55
C CYS A 301 -17.61 -2.71 -3.41
N VAL A 302 -18.08 -3.53 -2.48
CA VAL A 302 -18.92 -3.08 -1.35
C VAL A 302 -18.17 -2.12 -0.43
N GLN A 303 -16.92 -2.44 -0.08
CA GLN A 303 -16.13 -1.61 0.82
C GLN A 303 -15.73 -0.28 0.15
N THR A 304 -15.40 -0.29 -1.13
CA THR A 304 -15.07 0.93 -1.87
C THR A 304 -16.31 1.83 -2.05
N GLU A 305 -17.47 1.26 -2.36
CA GLU A 305 -18.75 2.00 -2.39
C GLU A 305 -19.07 2.66 -1.03
N ARG A 306 -18.75 1.97 0.06
CA ARG A 306 -18.91 2.52 1.41
C ARG A 306 -17.96 3.68 1.68
N MET A 307 -16.68 3.54 1.34
CA MET A 307 -15.69 4.61 1.49
C MET A 307 -16.04 5.82 0.62
N GLU A 308 -16.46 5.62 -0.63
CA GLU A 308 -16.92 6.69 -1.52
C GLU A 308 -18.08 7.47 -0.89
N ARG A 309 -19.05 6.77 -0.32
CA ARG A 309 -20.19 7.41 0.35
C ARG A 309 -19.75 8.26 1.54
N LEU A 310 -18.86 7.76 2.39
CA LEU A 310 -18.32 8.51 3.52
C LEU A 310 -17.56 9.76 3.07
N LEU A 311 -16.76 9.67 2.01
CA LEU A 311 -16.04 10.83 1.45
C LEU A 311 -17.02 11.88 0.89
N ARG A 312 -18.07 11.45 0.20
CA ARG A 312 -19.08 12.33 -0.35
C ARG A 312 -19.89 13.03 0.75
N GLU A 313 -20.34 12.27 1.75
CA GLU A 313 -21.08 12.80 2.91
C GLU A 313 -20.21 13.82 3.67
N ALA A 314 -18.95 13.52 3.95
CA ALA A 314 -18.02 14.44 4.57
C ALA A 314 -17.82 15.72 3.75
N GLY A 315 -17.73 15.59 2.42
CA GLY A 315 -17.62 16.73 1.51
C GLY A 315 -18.87 17.63 1.48
N VAL A 316 -20.06 17.04 1.53
CA VAL A 316 -21.34 17.78 1.55
C VAL A 316 -21.55 18.45 2.91
N GLU A 317 -21.34 17.74 4.00
CA GLU A 317 -21.53 18.27 5.35
C GLU A 317 -20.62 19.45 5.68
N PHE A 318 -19.37 19.41 5.21
CA PHE A 318 -18.39 20.43 5.55
C PHE A 318 -18.36 21.61 4.58
N TYR A 319 -18.52 21.36 3.28
CA TYR A 319 -18.38 22.38 2.24
C TYR A 319 -19.71 22.85 1.63
N GLY A 320 -20.84 22.22 1.99
CA GLY A 320 -22.11 22.43 1.30
C GLY A 320 -22.11 21.79 -0.10
N GLN A 321 -23.25 21.89 -0.79
CA GLN A 321 -23.36 21.41 -2.17
C GLN A 321 -22.58 22.25 -3.16
#